data_6881b29898314ffd3c71900596b14dee
#
_entry.id   6881b29898314ffd3c71900596b14dee
#
_cell.length_a   1.000
_cell.length_b   1.000
_cell.length_c   1.000
_cell.angle_alpha   90.00
_cell.angle_beta   90.00
_cell.angle_gamma   90.00
#
_symmetry.space_group_name_H-M   'P 1'
#
loop_
_entity.id
_entity.type
_entity.pdbx_description
1 polymer ?
#
loop_
_entity_poly.entity_id
_entity_poly.type
_entity_poly.pdbx_seq_one_letter_code
_entity_poly.pdbx_strand_id
1 'polypeptide(L)'
;MDAPAVPNLTAPRPTPAGRRDLSTLPKAHLHLHFTGAMRPSTMVDMARTQGVRLPPNLLHVDAASMPADGRGWFRFQRAYDSARHLVRSEAAMRRLIREAAEDDAAEGSVRMEIQADPTSYAPYVGGITPALEIIIDEARSASRDTGVDIGVIVAASRMKHPLDARTLARLAASFA
;
A
#
# COMPACT_ATOMS: atom_id res chain seq x y z
N MET A 1 -11.16 -48.79 3.16
CA MET A 1 -11.55 -47.49 3.77
C MET A 1 -11.03 -46.42 2.85
N ASP A 2 -11.91 -45.90 1.99
CA ASP A 2 -11.51 -44.81 1.07
C ASP A 2 -11.51 -43.49 1.81
N ALA A 3 -10.41 -42.73 1.64
CA ALA A 3 -10.28 -41.39 2.20
C ALA A 3 -11.26 -40.45 1.49
N PRO A 4 -11.90 -39.51 2.19
CA PRO A 4 -12.81 -38.55 1.57
C PRO A 4 -12.02 -37.62 0.61
N ALA A 5 -12.54 -37.49 -0.64
CA ALA A 5 -11.98 -36.62 -1.65
C ALA A 5 -11.97 -35.13 -1.16
N VAL A 6 -10.81 -34.51 -1.18
CA VAL A 6 -10.64 -33.07 -0.88
C VAL A 6 -11.35 -32.30 -1.98
N PRO A 7 -12.26 -31.35 -1.67
CA PRO A 7 -12.92 -30.55 -2.69
C PRO A 7 -11.92 -29.66 -3.40
N ASN A 8 -11.94 -29.70 -4.73
CA ASN A 8 -11.10 -28.85 -5.59
C ASN A 8 -11.53 -27.38 -5.47
N LEU A 9 -10.78 -26.57 -4.74
CA LEU A 9 -11.04 -25.16 -4.47
C LEU A 9 -10.76 -24.23 -5.66
N THR A 10 -10.27 -24.78 -6.80
CA THR A 10 -9.89 -23.98 -7.99
C THR A 10 -10.95 -23.95 -9.08
N ALA A 11 -12.07 -24.65 -8.94
CA ALA A 11 -13.15 -24.57 -9.91
C ALA A 11 -14.00 -23.31 -9.63
N PRO A 12 -14.26 -22.46 -10.66
CA PRO A 12 -15.17 -21.34 -10.51
C PRO A 12 -16.55 -21.85 -10.08
N ARG A 13 -17.08 -21.32 -8.98
CA ARG A 13 -18.44 -21.67 -8.54
C ARG A 13 -19.42 -21.20 -9.60
N PRO A 14 -20.38 -22.02 -10.03
CA PRO A 14 -21.41 -21.60 -10.95
C PRO A 14 -22.20 -20.43 -10.36
N THR A 15 -22.22 -19.31 -11.04
CA THR A 15 -22.99 -18.13 -10.64
C THR A 15 -24.48 -18.46 -10.79
N PRO A 16 -25.32 -18.32 -9.74
CA PRO A 16 -26.74 -18.50 -9.86
C PRO A 16 -27.33 -17.52 -10.90
N ALA A 17 -28.24 -17.99 -11.74
CA ALA A 17 -28.88 -17.15 -12.75
C ALA A 17 -29.46 -15.88 -12.11
N GLY A 18 -28.99 -14.69 -12.55
CA GLY A 18 -29.45 -13.39 -12.08
C GLY A 18 -28.49 -12.64 -11.12
N ARG A 19 -27.36 -13.20 -10.71
CA ARG A 19 -26.35 -12.47 -9.94
C ARG A 19 -25.36 -11.80 -10.89
N ARG A 20 -25.09 -10.49 -10.65
CA ARG A 20 -24.04 -9.78 -11.36
C ARG A 20 -22.68 -10.40 -11.02
N ASP A 21 -21.83 -10.58 -12.02
CA ASP A 21 -20.43 -10.90 -11.79
C ASP A 21 -19.71 -9.67 -11.22
N LEU A 22 -19.34 -9.74 -9.96
CA LEU A 22 -18.68 -8.64 -9.25
C LEU A 22 -17.24 -8.40 -9.77
N SER A 23 -16.64 -9.37 -10.44
CA SER A 23 -15.30 -9.20 -11.01
C SER A 23 -15.28 -8.21 -12.17
N THR A 24 -16.40 -8.05 -12.88
CA THR A 24 -16.54 -7.15 -14.03
C THR A 24 -16.98 -5.72 -13.67
N LEU A 25 -17.32 -5.48 -12.40
CA LEU A 25 -17.73 -4.15 -11.96
C LEU A 25 -16.49 -3.26 -11.77
N PRO A 26 -16.54 -1.98 -12.21
CA PRO A 26 -15.51 -1.02 -11.87
C PRO A 26 -15.48 -0.81 -10.36
N LYS A 27 -14.26 -0.79 -9.79
CA LYS A 27 -14.04 -0.68 -8.35
C LYS A 27 -13.26 0.59 -8.04
N ALA A 28 -13.38 1.07 -6.81
CA ALA A 28 -12.54 2.12 -6.26
C ALA A 28 -11.86 1.60 -5.00
N HIS A 29 -10.52 1.68 -4.97
CA HIS A 29 -9.71 1.38 -3.80
C HIS A 29 -9.44 2.67 -3.05
N LEU A 30 -10.23 2.94 -2.04
CA LEU A 30 -10.14 4.17 -1.24
C LEU A 30 -9.30 3.93 0.01
N HIS A 31 -8.46 4.92 0.36
CA HIS A 31 -7.67 4.93 1.60
C HIS A 31 -6.59 3.83 1.67
N LEU A 32 -5.87 3.60 0.58
CA LEU A 32 -4.71 2.70 0.56
C LEU A 32 -3.50 3.35 1.24
N HIS A 33 -2.95 2.71 2.26
CA HIS A 33 -1.72 3.20 2.90
C HIS A 33 -0.49 2.91 2.03
N PHE A 34 0.31 3.93 1.73
CA PHE A 34 1.47 3.87 0.84
C PHE A 34 2.41 2.69 1.10
N THR A 35 2.87 2.52 2.35
CA THR A 35 3.72 1.36 2.69
C THR A 35 2.94 0.06 2.76
N GLY A 36 1.63 0.12 3.09
CA GLY A 36 0.77 -1.06 3.16
C GLY A 36 0.52 -1.73 1.82
N ALA A 37 0.72 -1.01 0.72
CA ALA A 37 0.63 -1.53 -0.65
C ALA A 37 1.84 -2.37 -1.09
N MET A 38 2.90 -2.43 -0.26
CA MET A 38 4.14 -3.12 -0.64
C MET A 38 3.92 -4.62 -0.83
N ARG A 39 4.21 -5.13 -2.01
CA ARG A 39 4.19 -6.57 -2.29
C ARG A 39 5.22 -7.31 -1.41
N PRO A 40 4.91 -8.52 -0.91
CA PRO A 40 5.88 -9.31 -0.14
C PRO A 40 7.20 -9.53 -0.89
N SER A 41 7.17 -9.75 -2.20
CA SER A 41 8.37 -9.88 -3.05
C SER A 41 9.22 -8.62 -3.05
N THR A 42 8.61 -7.45 -3.14
CA THR A 42 9.28 -6.14 -3.10
C THR A 42 9.92 -5.90 -1.74
N MET A 43 9.26 -6.28 -0.67
CA MET A 43 9.80 -6.21 0.69
C MET A 43 11.08 -7.06 0.83
N VAL A 44 11.06 -8.30 0.32
CA VAL A 44 12.22 -9.19 0.32
C VAL A 44 13.37 -8.62 -0.52
N ASP A 45 13.06 -8.09 -1.69
CA ASP A 45 14.04 -7.48 -2.60
C ASP A 45 14.73 -6.27 -1.96
N MET A 46 13.96 -5.35 -1.39
CA MET A 46 14.50 -4.16 -0.72
C MET A 46 15.34 -4.54 0.49
N ALA A 47 14.88 -5.50 1.30
CA ALA A 47 15.64 -5.97 2.47
C ALA A 47 16.97 -6.59 2.05
N ARG A 48 16.97 -7.43 1.03
CA ARG A 48 18.19 -8.07 0.47
C ARG A 48 19.17 -7.00 -0.04
N THR A 49 18.71 -6.06 -0.82
CA THR A 49 19.53 -4.97 -1.38
C THR A 49 20.17 -4.11 -0.29
N GLN A 50 19.46 -3.91 0.82
CA GLN A 50 19.92 -3.08 1.94
C GLN A 50 20.67 -3.86 3.03
N GLY A 51 20.81 -5.19 2.90
CA GLY A 51 21.41 -6.04 3.92
C GLY A 51 20.61 -6.09 5.23
N VAL A 52 19.30 -5.84 5.16
CA VAL A 52 18.39 -5.83 6.32
C VAL A 52 17.76 -7.20 6.50
N ARG A 53 17.83 -7.73 7.73
CA ARG A 53 17.15 -8.98 8.09
C ARG A 53 15.68 -8.68 8.44
N LEU A 54 14.76 -9.26 7.68
CA LEU A 54 13.34 -9.17 7.99
C LEU A 54 12.97 -10.04 9.19
N PRO A 55 12.05 -9.58 10.07
CA PRO A 55 11.45 -10.44 11.07
C PRO A 55 10.77 -11.66 10.41
N PRO A 56 10.93 -12.89 10.94
CA PRO A 56 10.46 -14.11 10.29
C PRO A 56 8.96 -14.12 9.96
N ASN A 57 8.16 -13.43 10.76
CA ASN A 57 6.71 -13.35 10.62
C ASN A 57 6.22 -12.14 9.82
N LEU A 58 7.12 -11.28 9.31
CA LEU A 58 6.70 -10.06 8.61
C LEU A 58 5.98 -10.36 7.28
N LEU A 59 6.45 -11.35 6.56
CA LEU A 59 5.88 -11.77 5.27
C LEU A 59 4.55 -12.54 5.40
N HIS A 60 4.19 -12.94 6.62
CA HIS A 60 3.00 -13.74 6.93
C HIS A 60 2.04 -12.98 7.87
N VAL A 61 2.13 -11.65 7.89
CA VAL A 61 1.20 -10.83 8.66
C VAL A 61 -0.17 -10.89 7.99
N ASP A 62 -1.05 -11.71 8.55
CA ASP A 62 -2.47 -11.69 8.23
C ASP A 62 -3.20 -10.80 9.24
N ALA A 63 -3.56 -9.60 8.81
CA ALA A 63 -4.27 -8.65 9.66
C ALA A 63 -5.63 -9.19 10.15
N ALA A 64 -6.28 -10.06 9.36
CA ALA A 64 -7.55 -10.66 9.72
C ALA A 64 -7.42 -11.69 10.84
N SER A 65 -6.24 -12.31 11.01
CA SER A 65 -5.96 -13.28 12.07
C SER A 65 -5.39 -12.65 13.35
N MET A 66 -5.15 -11.33 13.37
CA MET A 66 -4.64 -10.65 14.55
C MET A 66 -5.73 -10.47 15.62
N PRO A 67 -5.38 -10.59 16.92
CA PRO A 67 -6.31 -10.25 17.98
C PRO A 67 -6.82 -8.82 17.83
N ALA A 68 -8.13 -8.62 17.98
CA ALA A 68 -8.78 -7.30 17.92
C ALA A 68 -8.58 -6.49 19.22
N ASP A 69 -7.39 -6.59 19.81
CA ASP A 69 -7.01 -5.89 21.05
C ASP A 69 -5.75 -5.03 20.83
N GLY A 70 -5.33 -4.32 21.87
CA GLY A 70 -4.13 -3.49 21.83
C GLY A 70 -2.85 -4.26 21.48
N ARG A 71 -2.76 -5.55 21.80
CA ARG A 71 -1.57 -6.38 21.49
C ARG A 71 -1.51 -6.68 20.00
N GLY A 72 -2.65 -7.01 19.40
CA GLY A 72 -2.77 -7.20 17.94
C GLY A 72 -2.40 -5.94 17.20
N TRP A 73 -2.92 -4.79 17.63
CA TRP A 73 -2.59 -3.48 17.05
C TRP A 73 -1.09 -3.18 17.10
N PHE A 74 -0.42 -3.32 18.25
CA PHE A 74 1.01 -3.07 18.38
C PHE A 74 1.85 -4.05 17.56
N ARG A 75 1.39 -5.28 17.39
CA ARG A 75 2.05 -6.27 16.55
C ARG A 75 1.97 -5.87 15.06
N PHE A 76 0.80 -5.48 14.60
CA PHE A 76 0.59 -4.95 13.27
C PHE A 76 1.44 -3.70 13.03
N GLN A 77 1.38 -2.73 13.93
CA GLN A 77 2.14 -1.47 13.80
C GLN A 77 3.64 -1.70 13.68
N ARG A 78 4.22 -2.62 14.47
CA ARG A 78 5.65 -2.96 14.35
C ARG A 78 6.00 -3.57 13.01
N ALA A 79 5.14 -4.43 12.47
CA ALA A 79 5.34 -5.01 11.16
C ALA A 79 5.30 -3.93 10.06
N TYR A 80 4.29 -3.07 10.11
CA TYR A 80 4.14 -1.93 9.23
C TYR A 80 5.35 -0.98 9.27
N ASP A 81 5.84 -0.63 10.47
CA ASP A 81 7.01 0.21 10.64
C ASP A 81 8.28 -0.44 10.08
N SER A 82 8.44 -1.75 10.26
CA SER A 82 9.55 -2.49 9.67
C SER A 82 9.54 -2.44 8.14
N ALA A 83 8.38 -2.59 7.52
CA ALA A 83 8.21 -2.43 6.07
C ALA A 83 8.52 -0.99 5.62
N ARG A 84 8.01 0.01 6.34
CA ARG A 84 8.26 1.43 6.05
C ARG A 84 9.74 1.78 6.06
N HIS A 85 10.52 1.21 6.97
CA HIS A 85 11.96 1.45 7.06
C HIS A 85 12.77 0.91 5.87
N LEU A 86 12.18 0.12 4.98
CA LEU A 86 12.83 -0.32 3.75
C LEU A 86 12.73 0.71 2.62
N VAL A 87 11.80 1.67 2.71
CA VAL A 87 11.57 2.69 1.66
C VAL A 87 12.54 3.84 1.89
N ARG A 88 13.77 3.72 1.33
CA ARG A 88 14.90 4.64 1.59
C ARG A 88 15.44 5.32 0.33
N SER A 89 14.69 5.34 -0.75
CA SER A 89 15.12 5.99 -1.99
C SER A 89 13.93 6.38 -2.84
N GLU A 90 14.15 7.31 -3.77
CA GLU A 90 13.17 7.68 -4.79
C GLU A 90 12.70 6.45 -5.59
N ALA A 91 13.63 5.60 -6.05
CA ALA A 91 13.30 4.40 -6.80
C ALA A 91 12.37 3.45 -6.00
N ALA A 92 12.61 3.29 -4.69
CA ALA A 92 11.74 2.50 -3.83
C ALA A 92 10.34 3.13 -3.71
N MET A 93 10.25 4.45 -3.57
CA MET A 93 8.96 5.16 -3.48
C MET A 93 8.16 5.01 -4.77
N ARG A 94 8.80 5.23 -5.92
CA ARG A 94 8.17 5.07 -7.24
C ARG A 94 7.69 3.64 -7.46
N ARG A 95 8.52 2.66 -7.13
CA ARG A 95 8.17 1.24 -7.26
C ARG A 95 6.90 0.87 -6.50
N LEU A 96 6.72 1.35 -5.27
CA LEU A 96 5.52 1.06 -4.49
C LEU A 96 4.24 1.57 -5.15
N ILE A 97 4.26 2.80 -5.66
CA ILE A 97 3.08 3.39 -6.30
C ILE A 97 2.74 2.63 -7.58
N ARG A 98 3.74 2.34 -8.39
CA ARG A 98 3.57 1.63 -9.64
C ARG A 98 3.01 0.23 -9.43
N GLU A 99 3.58 -0.53 -8.51
CA GLU A 99 3.12 -1.88 -8.18
C GLU A 99 1.68 -1.86 -7.62
N ALA A 100 1.34 -0.88 -6.78
CA ALA A 100 -0.03 -0.73 -6.28
C ALA A 100 -1.03 -0.44 -7.41
N ALA A 101 -0.65 0.43 -8.36
CA ALA A 101 -1.50 0.75 -9.50
C ALA A 101 -1.68 -0.44 -10.46
N GLU A 102 -0.62 -1.23 -10.66
CA GLU A 102 -0.69 -2.47 -11.45
C GLU A 102 -1.61 -3.51 -10.82
N ASP A 103 -1.52 -3.69 -9.50
CA ASP A 103 -2.35 -4.64 -8.74
C ASP A 103 -3.82 -4.22 -8.80
N ASP A 104 -4.09 -2.94 -8.59
CA ASP A 104 -5.45 -2.38 -8.67
C ASP A 104 -6.04 -2.50 -10.07
N ALA A 105 -5.24 -2.22 -11.12
CA ALA A 105 -5.67 -2.40 -12.51
C ALA A 105 -6.01 -3.87 -12.81
N ALA A 106 -5.17 -4.81 -12.34
CA ALA A 106 -5.39 -6.24 -12.51
C ALA A 106 -6.69 -6.74 -11.82
N GLU A 107 -7.10 -6.07 -10.74
CA GLU A 107 -8.34 -6.36 -10.01
C GLU A 107 -9.57 -5.61 -10.58
N GLY A 108 -9.40 -4.79 -11.61
CA GLY A 108 -10.47 -4.02 -12.23
C GLY A 108 -10.84 -2.73 -11.48
N SER A 109 -9.94 -2.20 -10.67
CA SER A 109 -10.10 -0.87 -10.07
C SER A 109 -9.90 0.21 -11.13
N VAL A 110 -10.75 1.23 -11.10
CA VAL A 110 -10.66 2.41 -11.98
C VAL A 110 -10.21 3.65 -11.20
N ARG A 111 -10.22 3.58 -9.88
CA ARG A 111 -9.81 4.65 -8.96
C ARG A 111 -9.04 4.08 -7.79
N MET A 112 -7.90 4.69 -7.45
CA MET A 112 -7.13 4.43 -6.23
C MET A 112 -6.86 5.75 -5.48
N GLU A 113 -6.99 5.73 -4.16
CA GLU A 113 -6.57 6.85 -3.30
C GLU A 113 -5.46 6.36 -2.36
N ILE A 114 -4.23 6.83 -2.61
CA ILE A 114 -3.06 6.44 -1.83
C ILE A 114 -2.72 7.49 -0.78
N GLN A 115 -2.66 7.06 0.47
CA GLN A 115 -2.35 7.90 1.62
C GLN A 115 -0.88 7.79 2.00
N ALA A 116 -0.17 8.92 2.02
CA ALA A 116 1.24 8.99 2.39
C ALA A 116 1.53 10.12 3.39
N ASP A 117 2.42 9.86 4.36
CA ASP A 117 3.04 10.88 5.21
C ASP A 117 4.46 11.16 4.70
N PRO A 118 4.69 12.26 3.94
CA PRO A 118 5.99 12.56 3.32
C PRO A 118 7.13 12.69 4.33
N THR A 119 6.83 13.01 5.59
CA THR A 119 7.86 13.17 6.64
C THR A 119 8.60 11.87 6.94
N SER A 120 7.98 10.71 6.64
CA SER A 120 8.60 9.41 6.83
C SER A 120 9.71 9.12 5.83
N TYR A 121 9.70 9.77 4.66
CA TYR A 121 10.63 9.55 3.55
C TYR A 121 11.57 10.72 3.32
N ALA A 122 11.24 11.89 3.86
CA ALA A 122 12.01 13.11 3.75
C ALA A 122 13.54 12.97 4.00
N PRO A 123 13.99 12.18 5.01
CA PRO A 123 15.41 11.99 5.26
C PRO A 123 16.21 11.35 4.11
N TYR A 124 15.52 10.64 3.22
CA TYR A 124 16.14 9.86 2.14
C TYR A 124 16.13 10.55 0.79
N VAL A 125 15.32 11.63 0.65
CA VAL A 125 15.12 12.31 -0.64
C VAL A 125 15.26 13.83 -0.54
N GLY A 126 15.81 14.34 0.57
CA GLY A 126 16.16 15.75 0.71
C GLY A 126 15.06 16.66 1.26
N GLY A 127 13.93 16.10 1.75
CA GLY A 127 12.87 16.89 2.38
C GLY A 127 11.46 16.40 2.11
N ILE A 128 10.48 17.06 2.77
CA ILE A 128 9.06 16.69 2.61
C ILE A 128 8.51 17.10 1.24
N THR A 129 8.99 18.20 0.67
CA THR A 129 8.57 18.66 -0.66
C THR A 129 9.04 17.69 -1.75
N PRO A 130 10.34 17.35 -1.86
CA PRO A 130 10.79 16.32 -2.80
C PRO A 130 10.09 14.96 -2.61
N ALA A 131 9.84 14.56 -1.36
CA ALA A 131 9.12 13.31 -1.10
C ALA A 131 7.70 13.34 -1.69
N LEU A 132 6.97 14.44 -1.53
CA LEU A 132 5.63 14.58 -2.10
C LEU A 132 5.66 14.70 -3.62
N GLU A 133 6.62 15.43 -4.18
CA GLU A 133 6.82 15.55 -5.64
C GLU A 133 7.04 14.19 -6.30
N ILE A 134 7.90 13.33 -5.72
CA ILE A 134 8.14 11.97 -6.20
C ILE A 134 6.84 11.15 -6.19
N ILE A 135 6.05 11.24 -5.12
CA ILE A 135 4.79 10.50 -4.99
C ILE A 135 3.79 10.96 -6.05
N ILE A 136 3.60 12.26 -6.22
CA ILE A 136 2.64 12.83 -7.17
C ILE A 136 3.07 12.54 -8.62
N ASP A 137 4.35 12.69 -8.92
CA ASP A 137 4.88 12.44 -10.25
C ASP A 137 4.69 10.97 -10.65
N GLU A 138 5.04 10.04 -9.77
CA GLU A 138 4.83 8.63 -10.05
C GLU A 138 3.34 8.24 -10.08
N ALA A 139 2.49 8.82 -9.23
CA ALA A 139 1.06 8.60 -9.29
C ALA A 139 0.48 9.00 -10.66
N ARG A 140 0.91 10.15 -11.20
CA ARG A 140 0.52 10.61 -12.54
C ARG A 140 1.04 9.68 -13.65
N SER A 141 2.28 9.20 -13.52
CA SER A 141 2.87 8.27 -14.48
C SER A 141 2.16 6.92 -14.47
N ALA A 142 2.01 6.33 -13.28
CA ALA A 142 1.31 5.06 -13.12
C ALA A 142 -0.16 5.12 -13.56
N SER A 143 -0.84 6.24 -13.30
CA SER A 143 -2.22 6.47 -13.78
C SER A 143 -2.32 6.42 -15.31
N ARG A 144 -1.38 7.05 -16.02
CA ARG A 144 -1.35 7.00 -17.50
C ARG A 144 -1.10 5.60 -18.03
N ASP A 145 -0.22 4.85 -17.36
CA ASP A 145 0.23 3.54 -17.83
C ASP A 145 -0.79 2.43 -17.54
N THR A 146 -1.50 2.52 -16.41
CA THR A 146 -2.45 1.50 -15.95
C THR A 146 -3.91 1.82 -16.25
N GLY A 147 -4.23 3.08 -16.49
CA GLY A 147 -5.62 3.55 -16.65
C GLY A 147 -6.37 3.72 -15.31
N VAL A 148 -5.73 3.45 -14.17
CA VAL A 148 -6.31 3.71 -12.85
C VAL A 148 -6.13 5.18 -12.50
N ASP A 149 -7.22 5.89 -12.19
CA ASP A 149 -7.12 7.27 -11.70
C ASP A 149 -6.59 7.28 -10.25
N ILE A 150 -5.46 7.95 -10.02
CA ILE A 150 -4.75 7.91 -8.73
C ILE A 150 -4.80 9.25 -8.02
N GLY A 151 -5.51 9.29 -6.89
CA GLY A 151 -5.50 10.43 -5.97
C GLY A 151 -4.47 10.23 -4.87
N VAL A 152 -3.76 11.32 -4.49
CA VAL A 152 -2.79 11.32 -3.39
C VAL A 152 -3.37 12.05 -2.19
N ILE A 153 -3.43 11.37 -1.04
CA ILE A 153 -3.85 11.95 0.24
C ILE A 153 -2.60 12.20 1.08
N VAL A 154 -2.31 13.46 1.37
CA VAL A 154 -1.21 13.83 2.28
C VAL A 154 -1.69 13.66 3.72
N ALA A 155 -1.09 12.70 4.41
CA ALA A 155 -1.43 12.36 5.78
C ALA A 155 -0.49 12.98 6.79
N ALA A 156 -1.02 13.32 7.96
CA ALA A 156 -0.26 13.73 9.12
C ALA A 156 -0.49 12.77 10.29
N SER A 157 0.58 12.25 10.88
CA SER A 157 0.45 11.38 12.05
C SER A 157 0.02 12.19 13.28
N ARG A 158 -1.07 11.79 13.92
CA ARG A 158 -1.54 12.39 15.19
C ARG A 158 -0.57 12.19 16.35
N MET A 159 0.43 11.33 16.21
CA MET A 159 1.47 11.08 17.20
C MET A 159 2.62 12.09 17.11
N LYS A 160 2.66 12.92 16.05
CA LYS A 160 3.65 13.97 15.83
C LYS A 160 3.14 15.32 16.36
N HIS A 161 4.01 16.32 16.36
CA HIS A 161 3.64 17.66 16.82
C HIS A 161 2.57 18.29 15.90
N PRO A 162 1.57 19.03 16.42
CA PRO A 162 0.52 19.65 15.60
C PRO A 162 1.03 20.61 14.52
N LEU A 163 2.20 21.21 14.69
CA LEU A 163 2.83 22.04 13.67
C LEU A 163 3.23 21.25 12.42
N ASP A 164 3.56 19.95 12.57
CA ASP A 164 3.85 19.09 11.42
C ASP A 164 2.61 18.95 10.55
N ALA A 165 1.43 18.74 11.15
CA ALA A 165 0.16 18.68 10.43
C ALA A 165 -0.14 20.00 9.68
N ARG A 166 0.12 21.15 10.28
CA ARG A 166 -0.04 22.45 9.61
C ARG A 166 0.91 22.60 8.42
N THR A 167 2.15 22.16 8.57
CA THR A 167 3.15 22.19 7.49
C THR A 167 2.74 21.30 6.34
N LEU A 168 2.29 20.08 6.63
CA LEU A 168 1.80 19.12 5.62
C LEU A 168 0.53 19.62 4.92
N ALA A 169 -0.40 20.24 5.66
CA ALA A 169 -1.60 20.84 5.06
C ALA A 169 -1.26 21.98 4.08
N ARG A 170 -0.30 22.84 4.43
CA ARG A 170 0.18 23.89 3.53
C ARG A 170 0.90 23.32 2.30
N LEU A 171 1.72 22.29 2.52
CA LEU A 171 2.38 21.59 1.42
C LEU A 171 1.34 20.96 0.48
N ALA A 172 0.35 20.25 1.01
CA ALA A 172 -0.71 19.66 0.19
C ALA A 172 -1.46 20.73 -0.63
N ALA A 173 -1.79 21.87 -0.02
CA ALA A 173 -2.47 22.98 -0.69
C ALA A 173 -1.65 23.61 -1.83
N SER A 174 -0.32 23.49 -1.81
CA SER A 174 0.52 24.01 -2.90
C SER A 174 0.55 23.11 -4.15
N PHE A 175 -0.02 21.90 -4.05
CA PHE A 175 -0.13 20.94 -5.16
C PHE A 175 -1.58 20.72 -5.64
N ALA A 176 -2.57 21.40 -5.05
CA ALA A 176 -3.98 21.27 -5.35
C ALA A 176 -4.38 22.04 -6.62
#